data_7f1b83dc2c8a748f1e4381aba8a09f6d
#
_entry.id   7f1b83dc2c8a748f1e4381aba8a09f6d
#
_cell.length_a   1.000
_cell.length_b   1.000
_cell.length_c   1.000
_cell.angle_alpha   90.00
_cell.angle_beta   90.00
_cell.angle_gamma   90.00
#
_symmetry.space_group_name_H-M   'P 1'
#
loop_
_entity.id
_entity.type
_entity.pdbx_description
1 polymer ?
#
loop_
_entity_poly.entity_id
_entity_poly.type
_entity_poly.pdbx_seq_one_letter_code
_entity_poly.pdbx_strand_id
1 'polypeptide(L)'
;MAFGWPGSELFSDVSLLVQSGDRVGIVGPNGAGKTTLLRVLLGELPPRRGTVLRGRSVQVAHHDQGRESLDPEETVYEAASAEEHVELGGTTVALRDYLDDLLFPVPMQRMKVGALSGGERNRLLLARLFLQGANVLVLDEPTNDLDLPTLNVLERLLLGFKGAVLLVTHDRYFLDKVATRIVAVEGDGKVVSWPGNFTTYRSLRAQACIGAATQVERRDEPPAAASLEPSRPKRLGYQAQRELDGMEAAIEAAEARRSAAEADLLRPDVYSDGRRAAEAQAALAAASTEVERLYARWAELTSLG
;
A
#
# COMPACT_ATOMS: atom_id res chain seq x y z
N MET A 1 -0.21 11.99 -19.49
CA MET A 1 -0.08 13.29 -18.78
C MET A 1 1.29 13.42 -18.14
N ALA A 2 1.74 14.65 -17.89
CA ALA A 2 2.99 14.93 -17.21
C ALA A 2 2.78 16.03 -16.16
N PHE A 3 3.54 15.97 -15.07
CA PHE A 3 3.52 16.98 -14.00
C PHE A 3 4.92 17.18 -13.39
N GLY A 4 5.17 18.36 -12.89
CA GLY A 4 6.41 18.73 -12.17
C GLY A 4 6.34 20.15 -11.64
N TRP A 5 7.21 20.48 -10.69
CA TRP A 5 7.38 21.81 -10.16
C TRP A 5 8.29 22.66 -11.06
N PRO A 6 8.29 23.99 -10.97
CA PRO A 6 9.21 24.84 -11.75
C PRO A 6 10.66 24.33 -11.62
N GLY A 7 11.26 23.91 -12.75
CA GLY A 7 12.62 23.40 -12.80
C GLY A 7 12.80 21.88 -12.58
N SER A 8 11.76 21.14 -12.26
CA SER A 8 11.83 19.68 -12.06
C SER A 8 10.58 19.01 -12.63
N GLU A 9 10.77 18.01 -13.49
CA GLU A 9 9.70 17.11 -13.92
C GLU A 9 9.59 15.96 -12.91
N LEU A 10 8.40 15.76 -12.34
CA LEU A 10 8.17 14.75 -11.30
C LEU A 10 7.76 13.42 -11.93
N PHE A 11 6.91 13.47 -12.95
CA PHE A 11 6.53 12.33 -13.78
C PHE A 11 6.08 12.76 -15.17
N SER A 12 6.31 11.90 -16.17
CA SER A 12 5.92 12.09 -17.56
C SER A 12 5.26 10.85 -18.14
N ASP A 13 4.61 11.03 -19.28
CA ASP A 13 3.98 9.97 -20.08
C ASP A 13 3.01 9.04 -19.36
N VAL A 14 2.38 9.57 -18.29
CA VAL A 14 1.40 8.80 -17.52
C VAL A 14 0.13 8.61 -18.33
N SER A 15 -0.21 7.37 -18.60
CA SER A 15 -1.49 6.94 -19.19
C SER A 15 -2.15 5.95 -18.23
N LEU A 16 -3.26 6.35 -17.62
CA LEU A 16 -3.97 5.56 -16.64
C LEU A 16 -5.47 5.64 -16.92
N LEU A 17 -6.11 4.49 -16.99
CA LEU A 17 -7.57 4.35 -17.04
C LEU A 17 -8.01 3.66 -15.74
N VAL A 18 -8.93 4.30 -15.03
CA VAL A 18 -9.54 3.75 -13.81
C VAL A 18 -11.02 3.53 -14.07
N GLN A 19 -11.49 2.34 -13.80
CA GLN A 19 -12.88 1.91 -14.00
C GLN A 19 -13.51 1.46 -12.68
N SER A 20 -14.83 1.42 -12.64
CA SER A 20 -15.56 0.86 -11.50
C SER A 20 -15.10 -0.59 -11.24
N GLY A 21 -14.86 -0.94 -9.99
CA GLY A 21 -14.30 -2.22 -9.58
C GLY A 21 -12.77 -2.28 -9.54
N ASP A 22 -12.06 -1.30 -10.13
CA ASP A 22 -10.60 -1.25 -10.02
C ASP A 22 -10.17 -0.91 -8.59
N ARG A 23 -9.17 -1.62 -8.09
CA ARG A 23 -8.47 -1.31 -6.85
C ARG A 23 -7.01 -1.08 -7.18
N VAL A 24 -6.65 0.20 -7.31
CA VAL A 24 -5.35 0.64 -7.79
C VAL A 24 -4.46 0.98 -6.60
N GLY A 25 -3.47 0.15 -6.34
CA GLY A 25 -2.40 0.44 -5.39
C GLY A 25 -1.32 1.31 -6.03
N ILE A 26 -1.01 2.47 -5.45
CA ILE A 26 0.05 3.37 -5.91
C ILE A 26 1.25 3.18 -5.00
N VAL A 27 2.36 2.75 -5.59
CA VAL A 27 3.59 2.43 -4.86
C VAL A 27 4.78 3.19 -5.43
N GLY A 28 5.81 3.36 -4.61
CA GLY A 28 7.05 4.05 -5.01
C GLY A 28 7.81 4.59 -3.81
N PRO A 29 9.06 5.02 -3.97
CA PRO A 29 9.86 5.58 -2.89
C PRO A 29 9.24 6.87 -2.32
N ASN A 30 9.67 7.24 -1.11
CA ASN A 30 9.26 8.51 -0.53
C ASN A 30 9.76 9.66 -1.40
N GLY A 31 8.91 10.67 -1.60
CA GLY A 31 9.21 11.80 -2.49
C GLY A 31 9.05 11.54 -3.99
N ALA A 32 8.73 10.32 -4.43
CA ALA A 32 8.54 10.01 -5.86
C ALA A 32 7.31 10.69 -6.49
N GLY A 33 6.42 11.29 -5.69
CA GLY A 33 5.27 12.01 -6.20
C GLY A 33 3.95 11.25 -6.14
N LYS A 34 3.81 10.21 -5.30
CA LYS A 34 2.57 9.43 -5.13
C LYS A 34 1.36 10.33 -4.79
N THR A 35 1.45 11.11 -3.73
CA THR A 35 0.41 12.06 -3.31
C THR A 35 0.18 13.16 -4.37
N THR A 36 1.24 13.60 -5.06
CA THR A 36 1.10 14.57 -6.17
C THR A 36 0.35 13.96 -7.34
N LEU A 37 0.61 12.70 -7.69
CA LEU A 37 -0.13 11.98 -8.73
C LEU A 37 -1.62 11.88 -8.36
N LEU A 38 -1.94 11.55 -7.11
CA LEU A 38 -3.33 11.57 -6.63
C LEU A 38 -3.98 12.95 -6.80
N ARG A 39 -3.31 14.01 -6.36
CA ARG A 39 -3.83 15.39 -6.48
C ARG A 39 -4.08 15.82 -7.94
N VAL A 40 -3.21 15.39 -8.86
CA VAL A 40 -3.42 15.62 -10.30
C VAL A 40 -4.63 14.83 -10.81
N LEU A 41 -4.78 13.57 -10.43
CA LEU A 41 -5.94 12.73 -10.78
C LEU A 41 -7.24 13.28 -10.19
N LEU A 42 -7.18 13.84 -8.99
CA LEU A 42 -8.29 14.52 -8.34
C LEU A 42 -8.60 15.91 -8.96
N GLY A 43 -7.73 16.45 -9.84
CA GLY A 43 -7.84 17.76 -10.44
C GLY A 43 -7.59 18.91 -9.48
N GLU A 44 -7.00 18.66 -8.33
CA GLU A 44 -6.53 19.68 -7.41
C GLU A 44 -5.29 20.41 -7.97
N LEU A 45 -4.51 19.68 -8.76
CA LEU A 45 -3.35 20.21 -9.47
C LEU A 45 -3.53 20.01 -10.99
N PRO A 46 -3.43 21.08 -11.81
CA PRO A 46 -3.51 20.94 -13.26
C PRO A 46 -2.25 20.25 -13.80
N PRO A 47 -2.36 19.25 -14.69
CA PRO A 47 -1.20 18.66 -15.34
C PRO A 47 -0.50 19.69 -16.24
N ARG A 48 0.83 19.61 -16.35
CA ARG A 48 1.60 20.48 -17.27
C ARG A 48 1.39 20.12 -18.73
N ARG A 49 1.22 18.84 -19.03
CA ARG A 49 0.91 18.31 -20.36
C ARG A 49 -0.13 17.20 -20.23
N GLY A 50 -0.96 17.08 -21.24
CA GLY A 50 -2.06 16.12 -21.26
C GLY A 50 -3.28 16.59 -20.49
N THR A 51 -4.23 15.68 -20.32
CA THR A 51 -5.53 15.97 -19.71
C THR A 51 -5.95 14.85 -18.76
N VAL A 52 -6.71 15.21 -17.73
CA VAL A 52 -7.42 14.27 -16.87
C VAL A 52 -8.91 14.38 -17.24
N LEU A 53 -9.47 13.28 -17.71
CA LEU A 53 -10.89 13.20 -18.04
C LEU A 53 -11.63 12.47 -16.93
N ARG A 54 -12.67 13.08 -16.41
CA ARG A 54 -13.57 12.47 -15.42
C ARG A 54 -14.92 12.21 -16.04
N GLY A 55 -15.49 11.07 -15.74
CA GLY A 55 -16.88 10.77 -16.05
C GLY A 55 -17.82 11.75 -15.34
N ARG A 56 -18.97 12.07 -15.96
CA ARG A 56 -19.94 13.04 -15.39
C ARG A 56 -20.56 12.59 -14.07
N SER A 57 -20.62 11.27 -13.83
CA SER A 57 -21.20 10.67 -12.62
C SER A 57 -20.15 10.36 -11.55
N VAL A 58 -18.89 10.76 -11.71
CA VAL A 58 -17.81 10.48 -10.75
C VAL A 58 -17.99 11.35 -9.52
N GLN A 59 -18.23 10.69 -8.39
CA GLN A 59 -18.26 11.25 -7.05
C GLN A 59 -17.09 10.67 -6.27
N VAL A 60 -16.19 11.55 -5.81
CA VAL A 60 -14.96 11.16 -5.13
C VAL A 60 -15.08 11.43 -3.64
N ALA A 61 -14.81 10.43 -2.81
CA ALA A 61 -14.52 10.62 -1.40
C ALA A 61 -13.01 10.42 -1.19
N HIS A 62 -12.39 11.38 -0.51
CA HIS A 62 -10.95 11.40 -0.28
C HIS A 62 -10.66 11.40 1.22
N HIS A 63 -9.96 10.39 1.70
CA HIS A 63 -9.43 10.35 3.05
C HIS A 63 -8.04 11.00 3.08
N ASP A 64 -7.96 12.21 3.62
CA ASP A 64 -6.72 12.94 3.85
C ASP A 64 -6.55 13.13 5.37
N GLN A 65 -5.50 12.56 5.93
CA GLN A 65 -5.22 12.56 7.40
C GLN A 65 -5.24 13.94 8.08
N GLY A 66 -5.31 15.04 7.34
CA GLY A 66 -5.26 16.41 7.90
C GLY A 66 -6.54 17.23 7.76
N ARG A 67 -7.56 16.77 7.04
CA ARG A 67 -8.69 17.63 6.64
C ARG A 67 -10.03 17.31 7.26
N GLU A 68 -10.25 16.12 7.80
CA GLU A 68 -11.54 15.77 8.41
C GLU A 68 -11.45 15.92 9.93
N SER A 69 -12.21 16.87 10.47
CA SER A 69 -12.40 17.02 11.90
C SER A 69 -13.74 16.42 12.34
N LEU A 70 -13.68 15.58 13.36
CA LEU A 70 -14.87 15.12 14.08
C LEU A 70 -15.15 16.10 15.21
N ASP A 71 -16.42 16.42 15.43
CA ASP A 71 -16.80 17.21 16.61
C ASP A 71 -16.67 16.33 17.87
N PRO A 72 -15.82 16.70 18.85
CA PRO A 72 -15.62 15.91 20.04
C PRO A 72 -16.86 15.81 20.94
N GLU A 73 -17.83 16.71 20.77
CA GLU A 73 -19.07 16.74 21.55
C GLU A 73 -20.18 15.87 20.98
N GLU A 74 -20.13 15.51 19.71
CA GLU A 74 -21.06 14.56 19.09
C GLU A 74 -20.85 13.15 19.61
N THR A 75 -21.91 12.34 19.61
CA THR A 75 -21.78 10.89 19.82
C THR A 75 -21.20 10.23 18.57
N VAL A 76 -20.61 9.05 18.71
CA VAL A 76 -20.12 8.24 17.57
C VAL A 76 -21.21 8.04 16.53
N TYR A 77 -22.45 7.80 16.97
CA TYR A 77 -23.60 7.61 16.09
C TYR A 77 -23.93 8.88 15.28
N GLU A 78 -24.04 10.02 15.95
CA GLU A 78 -24.31 11.31 15.28
C GLU A 78 -23.19 11.73 14.35
N ALA A 79 -21.93 11.54 14.77
CA ALA A 79 -20.76 11.86 13.98
C ALA A 79 -20.61 10.96 12.72
N ALA A 80 -21.18 9.76 12.72
CA ALA A 80 -21.12 8.86 11.57
C ALA A 80 -22.08 9.29 10.46
N SER A 81 -23.35 9.56 10.78
CA SER A 81 -24.38 10.00 9.85
C SER A 81 -25.58 10.61 10.60
N ALA A 82 -26.24 11.57 9.95
CA ALA A 82 -27.53 12.08 10.40
C ALA A 82 -28.71 11.15 10.08
N GLU A 83 -28.49 10.14 9.23
CA GLU A 83 -29.52 9.22 8.76
C GLU A 83 -29.50 7.93 9.58
N GLU A 84 -30.69 7.40 9.94
CA GLU A 84 -30.84 6.14 10.64
C GLU A 84 -30.54 4.92 9.75
N HIS A 85 -30.70 5.09 8.43
CA HIS A 85 -30.46 4.06 7.42
C HIS A 85 -29.50 4.60 6.38
N VAL A 86 -28.49 3.81 6.03
CA VAL A 86 -27.43 4.21 5.11
C VAL A 86 -27.35 3.24 3.92
N GLU A 87 -26.95 3.76 2.77
CA GLU A 87 -26.76 2.95 1.56
C GLU A 87 -25.32 2.47 1.43
N LEU A 88 -25.13 1.16 1.38
CA LEU A 88 -23.83 0.51 1.16
C LEU A 88 -23.90 -0.42 -0.04
N GLY A 89 -23.22 -0.07 -1.11
CA GLY A 89 -23.15 -0.90 -2.31
C GLY A 89 -24.52 -1.23 -2.94
N GLY A 90 -25.54 -0.36 -2.74
CA GLY A 90 -26.90 -0.54 -3.24
C GLY A 90 -27.81 -1.35 -2.30
N THR A 91 -27.39 -1.55 -1.05
CA THR A 91 -28.23 -2.17 0.00
C THR A 91 -28.41 -1.14 1.12
N THR A 92 -29.63 -0.96 1.58
CA THR A 92 -29.95 -0.10 2.73
C THR A 92 -29.77 -0.92 4.01
N VAL A 93 -28.96 -0.43 4.95
CA VAL A 93 -28.70 -1.04 6.26
C VAL A 93 -28.96 -0.03 7.37
N ALA A 94 -29.32 -0.48 8.56
CA ALA A 94 -29.43 0.41 9.71
C ALA A 94 -28.04 0.92 10.11
N LEU A 95 -27.90 2.23 10.37
CA LEU A 95 -26.62 2.84 10.78
C LEU A 95 -26.01 2.15 12.02
N ARG A 96 -26.89 1.74 12.95
CA ARG A 96 -26.47 1.01 14.16
C ARG A 96 -25.74 -0.29 13.83
N ASP A 97 -26.28 -1.08 12.89
CA ASP A 97 -25.71 -2.38 12.51
C ASP A 97 -24.43 -2.18 11.70
N TYR A 98 -24.39 -1.17 10.82
CA TYR A 98 -23.17 -0.75 10.12
C TYR A 98 -22.04 -0.38 11.08
N LEU A 99 -22.33 0.39 12.12
CA LEU A 99 -21.35 0.77 13.13
C LEU A 99 -20.89 -0.41 13.98
N ASP A 100 -21.79 -1.35 14.30
CA ASP A 100 -21.43 -2.58 15.02
C ASP A 100 -20.47 -3.45 14.21
N ASP A 101 -20.71 -3.60 12.91
CA ASP A 101 -19.79 -4.25 11.93
C ASP A 101 -18.42 -3.60 11.86
N LEU A 102 -18.35 -2.30 12.17
CA LEU A 102 -17.13 -1.50 12.25
C LEU A 102 -16.51 -1.46 13.65
N LEU A 103 -16.88 -2.40 14.52
CA LEU A 103 -16.38 -2.52 15.89
C LEU A 103 -16.74 -1.31 16.78
N PHE A 104 -17.91 -0.70 16.54
CA PHE A 104 -18.54 0.25 17.45
C PHE A 104 -19.81 -0.38 18.04
N PRO A 105 -19.70 -1.20 19.09
CA PRO A 105 -20.87 -1.81 19.72
C PRO A 105 -21.81 -0.72 20.29
N VAL A 106 -23.08 -1.07 20.45
CA VAL A 106 -24.14 -0.11 20.84
C VAL A 106 -23.79 0.80 22.04
N PRO A 107 -23.12 0.33 23.11
CA PRO A 107 -22.69 1.23 24.18
C PRO A 107 -21.69 2.30 23.70
N MET A 108 -20.78 1.93 22.78
CA MET A 108 -19.77 2.82 22.24
C MET A 108 -20.35 3.84 21.27
N GLN A 109 -21.39 3.47 20.53
CA GLN A 109 -22.10 4.39 19.62
C GLN A 109 -22.68 5.61 20.33
N ARG A 110 -22.98 5.47 21.64
CA ARG A 110 -23.50 6.56 22.50
C ARG A 110 -22.42 7.37 23.19
N MET A 111 -21.15 6.96 23.07
CA MET A 111 -20.03 7.71 23.65
C MET A 111 -19.72 8.94 22.79
N LYS A 112 -19.21 10.00 23.44
CA LYS A 112 -18.72 11.17 22.72
C LYS A 112 -17.44 10.85 21.95
N VAL A 113 -17.31 11.40 20.78
CA VAL A 113 -16.11 11.27 19.93
C VAL A 113 -14.84 11.71 20.66
N GLY A 114 -14.96 12.73 21.54
CA GLY A 114 -13.85 13.20 22.37
C GLY A 114 -13.26 12.12 23.30
N ALA A 115 -14.03 11.09 23.66
CA ALA A 115 -13.60 9.99 24.52
C ALA A 115 -12.91 8.85 23.76
N LEU A 116 -12.94 8.86 22.42
CA LEU A 116 -12.34 7.83 21.59
C LEU A 116 -10.80 7.94 21.55
N SER A 117 -10.14 6.81 21.44
CA SER A 117 -8.70 6.74 21.11
C SER A 117 -8.44 7.23 19.67
N GLY A 118 -7.17 7.50 19.34
CA GLY A 118 -6.78 7.92 17.99
C GLY A 118 -7.18 6.90 16.91
N GLY A 119 -6.95 5.62 17.16
CA GLY A 119 -7.32 4.55 16.23
C GLY A 119 -8.84 4.42 16.04
N GLU A 120 -9.63 4.59 17.12
CA GLU A 120 -11.09 4.60 17.04
C GLU A 120 -11.63 5.78 16.26
N ARG A 121 -11.05 6.98 16.45
CA ARG A 121 -11.40 8.17 15.66
C ARG A 121 -11.11 7.95 14.18
N ASN A 122 -9.95 7.39 13.85
CA ASN A 122 -9.58 7.10 12.47
C ASN A 122 -10.55 6.08 11.84
N ARG A 123 -10.95 5.04 12.59
CA ARG A 123 -11.97 4.08 12.17
C ARG A 123 -13.34 4.75 11.93
N LEU A 124 -13.73 5.72 12.77
CA LEU A 124 -14.96 6.48 12.58
C LEU A 124 -14.89 7.38 11.32
N LEU A 125 -13.76 8.01 11.05
CA LEU A 125 -13.53 8.76 9.81
C LEU A 125 -13.64 7.87 8.58
N LEU A 126 -13.08 6.67 8.63
CA LEU A 126 -13.26 5.68 7.56
C LEU A 126 -14.74 5.28 7.41
N ALA A 127 -15.46 5.06 8.51
CA ALA A 127 -16.89 4.78 8.46
C ALA A 127 -17.66 5.87 7.71
N ARG A 128 -17.43 7.14 8.05
CA ARG A 128 -18.03 8.29 7.35
C ARG A 128 -17.69 8.34 5.88
N LEU A 129 -16.45 8.06 5.53
CA LEU A 129 -15.98 8.08 4.14
C LEU A 129 -16.81 7.14 3.25
N PHE A 130 -17.11 5.93 3.72
CA PHE A 130 -17.92 4.97 2.96
C PHE A 130 -19.40 5.37 2.86
N LEU A 131 -19.87 6.22 3.76
CA LEU A 131 -21.27 6.73 3.76
C LEU A 131 -21.49 7.95 2.86
N GLN A 132 -20.43 8.53 2.30
CA GLN A 132 -20.55 9.72 1.43
C GLN A 132 -21.19 9.45 0.07
N GLY A 133 -21.62 8.21 -0.23
CA GLY A 133 -22.25 7.86 -1.51
C GLY A 133 -21.31 7.98 -2.72
N ALA A 134 -20.00 8.03 -2.48
CA ALA A 134 -19.00 8.13 -3.53
C ALA A 134 -18.89 6.83 -4.33
N ASN A 135 -18.48 6.94 -5.60
CA ASN A 135 -18.15 5.81 -6.46
C ASN A 135 -16.65 5.72 -6.79
N VAL A 136 -15.86 6.65 -6.26
CA VAL A 136 -14.40 6.60 -6.27
C VAL A 136 -13.89 6.94 -4.87
N LEU A 137 -13.16 6.01 -4.25
CA LEU A 137 -12.48 6.23 -2.97
C LEU A 137 -11.01 6.51 -3.22
N VAL A 138 -10.47 7.52 -2.54
CA VAL A 138 -9.05 7.86 -2.56
C VAL A 138 -8.54 7.82 -1.13
N LEU A 139 -7.55 6.97 -0.89
CA LEU A 139 -6.99 6.71 0.42
C LEU A 139 -5.48 6.95 0.36
N ASP A 140 -5.00 7.94 1.09
CA ASP A 140 -3.55 8.23 1.20
C ASP A 140 -3.06 7.79 2.58
N GLU A 141 -2.25 6.71 2.61
CA GLU A 141 -1.70 6.04 3.80
C GLU A 141 -2.76 5.68 4.88
N PRO A 142 -3.90 5.05 4.51
CA PRO A 142 -4.97 4.76 5.46
C PRO A 142 -4.62 3.68 6.47
N THR A 143 -3.53 2.95 6.25
CA THR A 143 -3.05 1.86 7.12
C THR A 143 -2.20 2.36 8.29
N ASN A 144 -1.76 3.63 8.25
CA ASN A 144 -0.98 4.21 9.32
C ASN A 144 -1.82 4.32 10.59
N ASP A 145 -1.21 3.99 11.72
CA ASP A 145 -1.82 4.07 13.06
C ASP A 145 -3.10 3.23 13.27
N LEU A 146 -3.38 2.26 12.38
CA LEU A 146 -4.49 1.32 12.54
C LEU A 146 -4.03 0.04 13.25
N ASP A 147 -4.86 -0.42 14.19
CA ASP A 147 -4.72 -1.76 14.78
C ASP A 147 -5.19 -2.86 13.81
N LEU A 148 -4.77 -4.10 14.04
CA LEU A 148 -5.13 -5.25 13.21
C LEU A 148 -6.65 -5.43 13.03
N PRO A 149 -7.50 -5.32 14.07
CA PRO A 149 -8.94 -5.37 13.90
C PRO A 149 -9.47 -4.31 12.93
N THR A 150 -9.00 -3.08 13.02
CA THR A 150 -9.41 -1.98 12.11
C THR A 150 -8.91 -2.21 10.69
N LEU A 151 -7.67 -2.73 10.49
CA LEU A 151 -7.18 -3.12 9.17
C LEU A 151 -8.06 -4.18 8.51
N ASN A 152 -8.49 -5.21 9.26
CA ASN A 152 -9.39 -6.24 8.75
C ASN A 152 -10.78 -5.68 8.36
N VAL A 153 -11.26 -4.69 9.10
CA VAL A 153 -12.50 -3.98 8.77
C VAL A 153 -12.33 -3.20 7.48
N LEU A 154 -11.26 -2.40 7.36
CA LEU A 154 -10.96 -1.62 6.16
C LEU A 154 -10.81 -2.53 4.92
N GLU A 155 -10.11 -3.67 5.06
CA GLU A 155 -9.97 -4.67 4.01
C GLU A 155 -11.35 -5.15 3.51
N ARG A 156 -12.24 -5.56 4.43
CA ARG A 156 -13.60 -6.01 4.07
C ARG A 156 -14.41 -4.93 3.36
N LEU A 157 -14.35 -3.69 3.85
CA LEU A 157 -15.05 -2.55 3.23
C LEU A 157 -14.55 -2.30 1.81
N LEU A 158 -13.23 -2.30 1.59
CA LEU A 158 -12.63 -2.09 0.29
C LEU A 158 -12.92 -3.24 -0.68
N LEU A 159 -12.91 -4.48 -0.21
CA LEU A 159 -13.27 -5.64 -1.03
C LEU A 159 -14.75 -5.63 -1.43
N GLY A 160 -15.64 -5.16 -0.56
CA GLY A 160 -17.08 -5.02 -0.83
C GLY A 160 -17.45 -3.79 -1.65
N PHE A 161 -16.56 -2.81 -1.79
CA PHE A 161 -16.84 -1.56 -2.49
C PHE A 161 -16.98 -1.79 -4.00
N LYS A 162 -18.11 -1.37 -4.59
CA LYS A 162 -18.41 -1.57 -6.02
C LYS A 162 -17.78 -0.54 -6.95
N GLY A 163 -17.38 0.61 -6.39
CA GLY A 163 -16.71 1.68 -7.13
C GLY A 163 -15.23 1.42 -7.36
N ALA A 164 -14.50 2.44 -7.76
CA ALA A 164 -13.04 2.40 -7.90
C ALA A 164 -12.35 2.84 -6.61
N VAL A 165 -11.19 2.26 -6.33
CA VAL A 165 -10.34 2.62 -5.19
C VAL A 165 -8.95 3.01 -5.70
N LEU A 166 -8.46 4.17 -5.27
CA LEU A 166 -7.08 4.61 -5.42
C LEU A 166 -6.44 4.60 -4.03
N LEU A 167 -5.43 3.78 -3.84
CA LEU A 167 -4.82 3.52 -2.54
C LEU A 167 -3.32 3.78 -2.60
N VAL A 168 -2.83 4.71 -1.80
CA VAL A 168 -1.40 4.86 -1.52
C VAL A 168 -1.13 4.22 -0.16
N THR A 169 -0.25 3.25 -0.09
CA THR A 169 0.22 2.67 1.17
C THR A 169 1.57 1.99 1.01
N HIS A 170 2.29 1.92 2.10
CA HIS A 170 3.52 1.13 2.22
C HIS A 170 3.28 -0.30 2.71
N ASP A 171 2.06 -0.62 3.14
CA ASP A 171 1.70 -1.97 3.59
C ASP A 171 1.51 -2.91 2.40
N ARG A 172 2.50 -3.77 2.20
CA ARG A 172 2.55 -4.75 1.09
C ARG A 172 1.51 -5.85 1.25
N TYR A 173 1.26 -6.29 2.48
CA TYR A 173 0.25 -7.32 2.76
C TYR A 173 -1.15 -6.81 2.46
N PHE A 174 -1.43 -5.58 2.85
CA PHE A 174 -2.69 -4.93 2.55
C PHE A 174 -2.89 -4.77 1.03
N LEU A 175 -1.85 -4.36 0.31
CA LEU A 175 -1.90 -4.28 -1.16
C LEU A 175 -2.10 -5.65 -1.83
N ASP A 176 -1.50 -6.71 -1.30
CA ASP A 176 -1.68 -8.05 -1.85
C ASP A 176 -3.11 -8.56 -1.71
N LYS A 177 -3.82 -8.17 -0.67
CA LYS A 177 -5.21 -8.56 -0.43
C LYS A 177 -6.21 -7.71 -1.22
N VAL A 178 -5.96 -6.41 -1.34
CA VAL A 178 -6.95 -5.45 -1.85
C VAL A 178 -6.70 -5.08 -3.31
N ALA A 179 -5.44 -4.89 -3.74
CA ALA A 179 -5.15 -4.33 -5.05
C ALA A 179 -5.40 -5.33 -6.20
N THR A 180 -6.05 -4.84 -7.26
CA THR A 180 -6.21 -5.55 -8.55
C THR A 180 -5.22 -5.06 -9.59
N ARG A 181 -4.58 -3.90 -9.33
CA ARG A 181 -3.59 -3.25 -10.20
C ARG A 181 -2.62 -2.44 -9.35
N ILE A 182 -1.35 -2.43 -9.74
CA ILE A 182 -0.33 -1.60 -9.11
C ILE A 182 0.15 -0.54 -10.10
N VAL A 183 0.18 0.70 -9.65
CA VAL A 183 0.80 1.84 -10.33
C VAL A 183 2.09 2.18 -9.61
N ALA A 184 3.22 1.85 -10.21
CA ALA A 184 4.54 2.13 -9.68
C ALA A 184 5.00 3.51 -10.15
N VAL A 185 5.27 4.41 -9.20
CA VAL A 185 5.90 5.71 -9.43
C VAL A 185 7.39 5.53 -9.18
N GLU A 186 8.17 5.43 -10.26
CA GLU A 186 9.61 5.23 -10.19
C GLU A 186 10.31 6.58 -9.97
N GLY A 187 11.42 6.58 -9.24
CA GLY A 187 12.11 7.84 -8.86
C GLY A 187 12.73 8.62 -10.04
N ASP A 188 12.72 8.04 -11.24
CA ASP A 188 13.18 8.65 -12.51
C ASP A 188 12.06 9.37 -13.30
N GLY A 189 10.89 9.56 -12.69
CA GLY A 189 9.74 10.20 -13.31
C GLY A 189 8.85 9.26 -14.14
N LYS A 190 9.17 7.98 -14.20
CA LYS A 190 8.32 6.97 -14.83
C LYS A 190 7.17 6.57 -13.93
N VAL A 191 5.99 6.42 -14.53
CA VAL A 191 4.81 5.84 -13.89
C VAL A 191 4.34 4.66 -14.74
N VAL A 192 4.44 3.47 -14.18
CA VAL A 192 4.12 2.22 -14.90
C VAL A 192 2.98 1.51 -14.20
N SER A 193 1.98 1.10 -14.98
CA SER A 193 0.83 0.34 -14.48
C SER A 193 1.04 -1.16 -14.72
N TRP A 194 0.88 -1.94 -13.66
CA TRP A 194 1.06 -3.39 -13.65
C TRP A 194 -0.25 -4.08 -13.25
N PRO A 195 -0.68 -5.12 -13.95
CA PRO A 195 -1.85 -5.90 -13.54
C PRO A 195 -1.53 -6.77 -12.33
N GLY A 196 -2.56 -7.02 -11.50
CA GLY A 196 -2.46 -7.88 -10.33
C GLY A 196 -2.11 -7.14 -9.04
N ASN A 197 -1.86 -7.92 -7.99
CA ASN A 197 -1.50 -7.46 -6.66
C ASN A 197 0.00 -7.14 -6.55
N PHE A 198 0.46 -6.80 -5.34
CA PHE A 198 1.85 -6.39 -5.12
C PHE A 198 2.86 -7.51 -5.40
N THR A 199 2.55 -8.75 -5.04
CA THR A 199 3.39 -9.93 -5.33
C THR A 199 3.52 -10.17 -6.84
N THR A 200 2.42 -10.09 -7.58
CA THR A 200 2.42 -10.17 -9.05
C THR A 200 3.25 -9.07 -9.68
N TYR A 201 3.07 -7.82 -9.22
CA TYR A 201 3.88 -6.67 -9.66
C TYR A 201 5.37 -6.92 -9.48
N ARG A 202 5.81 -7.39 -8.29
CA ARG A 202 7.22 -7.70 -8.02
C ARG A 202 7.79 -8.72 -9.02
N SER A 203 7.04 -9.79 -9.26
CA SER A 203 7.44 -10.85 -10.21
C SER A 203 7.58 -10.32 -11.64
N LEU A 204 6.59 -9.57 -12.10
CA LEU A 204 6.60 -8.99 -13.46
C LEU A 204 7.71 -7.95 -13.63
N ARG A 205 7.96 -7.13 -12.61
CA ARG A 205 9.04 -6.14 -12.63
C ARG A 205 10.41 -6.81 -12.68
N ALA A 206 10.64 -7.87 -11.93
CA ALA A 206 11.88 -8.65 -11.97
C ALA A 206 12.12 -9.24 -13.36
N GLN A 207 11.08 -9.82 -14.00
CA GLN A 207 11.17 -10.36 -15.35
C GLN A 207 11.45 -9.27 -16.40
N ALA A 208 10.83 -8.08 -16.26
CA ALA A 208 11.07 -6.96 -17.17
C ALA A 208 12.52 -6.45 -17.08
N CYS A 209 13.11 -6.40 -15.89
CA CYS A 209 14.51 -6.05 -15.70
C CYS A 209 15.46 -7.06 -16.37
N ILE A 210 15.18 -8.36 -16.25
CA ILE A 210 15.98 -9.42 -16.90
C ILE A 210 15.85 -9.33 -18.42
N GLY A 211 14.63 -9.14 -18.94
CA GLY A 211 14.39 -8.98 -20.38
C GLY A 211 15.05 -7.74 -20.99
N ALA A 212 15.10 -6.63 -20.25
CA ALA A 212 15.79 -5.41 -20.67
C ALA A 212 17.32 -5.62 -20.76
N ALA A 213 17.91 -6.30 -19.78
CA ALA A 213 19.35 -6.64 -19.80
C ALA A 213 19.71 -7.51 -21.01
N THR A 214 18.89 -8.52 -21.34
CA THR A 214 19.11 -9.42 -22.48
C THR A 214 18.93 -8.73 -23.85
N GLN A 215 18.13 -7.67 -23.92
CA GLN A 215 17.95 -6.89 -25.18
C GLN A 215 19.08 -5.90 -25.43
N VAL A 216 19.72 -5.38 -24.39
CA VAL A 216 20.90 -4.51 -24.52
C VAL A 216 22.07 -5.32 -25.09
N GLU A 217 22.26 -6.56 -24.64
CA GLU A 217 23.31 -7.44 -25.16
C GLU A 217 23.12 -7.84 -26.64
N ARG A 218 21.89 -7.83 -27.18
CA ARG A 218 21.61 -8.15 -28.60
C ARG A 218 21.67 -6.97 -29.54
N ARG A 219 21.80 -5.74 -29.09
CA ARG A 219 21.87 -4.55 -29.94
C ARG A 219 23.30 -4.08 -30.26
N ASP A 220 24.32 -4.66 -29.63
CA ASP A 220 25.71 -4.30 -29.84
C ASP A 220 26.51 -5.38 -30.58
N GLU A 221 25.97 -5.94 -31.66
CA GLU A 221 26.80 -6.62 -32.68
C GLU A 221 26.98 -5.72 -33.90
N PRO A 222 28.08 -4.98 -34.00
CA PRO A 222 28.53 -4.44 -35.28
C PRO A 222 29.36 -5.47 -36.04
N PRO A 223 29.39 -5.44 -37.39
CA PRO A 223 30.14 -6.42 -38.22
C PRO A 223 31.65 -6.27 -38.02
N ALA A 224 32.28 -7.42 -38.00
CA ALA A 224 33.69 -7.67 -37.77
C ALA A 224 34.69 -6.63 -38.29
N ALA A 225 35.55 -6.11 -37.44
CA ALA A 225 37.01 -6.07 -37.61
C ALA A 225 37.71 -5.32 -36.43
N ALA A 226 38.83 -5.91 -36.01
CA ALA A 226 39.90 -5.37 -35.16
C ALA A 226 39.78 -5.63 -33.63
N SER A 227 40.64 -6.58 -33.24
CA SER A 227 41.11 -6.96 -31.94
C SER A 227 41.35 -5.81 -30.96
N LEU A 228 40.56 -5.75 -29.87
CA LEU A 228 40.95 -5.25 -28.57
C LEU A 228 40.28 -6.16 -27.53
N GLU A 229 41.04 -6.63 -26.54
CA GLU A 229 40.60 -7.59 -25.55
C GLU A 229 39.36 -7.09 -24.77
N PRO A 230 38.30 -7.90 -24.59
CA PRO A 230 37.15 -7.52 -23.79
C PRO A 230 37.53 -7.60 -22.31
N SER A 231 37.36 -6.48 -21.60
CA SER A 231 37.29 -6.49 -20.14
C SER A 231 36.10 -7.36 -19.72
N ARG A 232 36.37 -8.50 -19.12
CA ARG A 232 35.39 -9.45 -18.61
C ARG A 232 34.47 -8.74 -17.62
N PRO A 233 33.11 -8.93 -17.69
CA PRO A 233 32.21 -8.52 -16.61
C PRO A 233 32.68 -9.18 -15.31
N LYS A 234 32.73 -8.43 -14.22
CA LYS A 234 33.05 -8.96 -12.89
C LYS A 234 31.93 -9.94 -12.53
N ARG A 235 32.15 -11.22 -12.78
CA ARG A 235 31.30 -12.28 -12.24
C ARG A 235 31.36 -12.19 -10.72
N LEU A 236 30.20 -12.25 -10.06
CA LEU A 236 30.10 -12.49 -8.64
C LEU A 236 31.10 -13.59 -8.26
N GLY A 237 31.95 -13.33 -7.25
CA GLY A 237 32.85 -14.34 -6.77
C GLY A 237 32.07 -15.59 -6.35
N TYR A 238 32.63 -16.78 -6.54
CA TYR A 238 31.99 -18.07 -6.23
C TYR A 238 31.30 -18.09 -4.84
N GLN A 239 31.88 -17.40 -3.84
CA GLN A 239 31.31 -17.28 -2.49
C GLN A 239 30.01 -16.42 -2.49
N ALA A 240 30.00 -15.29 -3.21
CA ALA A 240 28.84 -14.41 -3.28
C ALA A 240 27.67 -15.08 -4.04
N GLN A 241 27.97 -15.86 -5.08
CA GLN A 241 26.96 -16.64 -5.81
C GLN A 241 26.33 -17.70 -4.90
N ARG A 242 27.16 -18.43 -4.13
CA ARG A 242 26.70 -19.47 -3.21
C ARG A 242 25.90 -18.87 -2.03
N GLU A 243 26.27 -17.67 -1.57
CA GLU A 243 25.52 -16.91 -0.56
C GLU A 243 24.16 -16.48 -1.12
N LEU A 244 24.10 -16.00 -2.35
CA LEU A 244 22.86 -15.60 -3.03
C LEU A 244 21.92 -16.80 -3.22
N ASP A 245 22.44 -17.95 -3.65
CA ASP A 245 21.67 -19.18 -3.85
C ASP A 245 21.05 -19.73 -2.55
N GLY A 246 21.67 -19.45 -1.39
CA GLY A 246 21.14 -19.83 -0.08
C GLY A 246 20.27 -18.77 0.60
N MET A 247 20.22 -17.54 0.05
CA MET A 247 19.59 -16.40 0.72
C MET A 247 18.06 -16.51 0.76
N GLU A 248 17.43 -17.05 -0.27
CA GLU A 248 15.97 -17.24 -0.31
C GLU A 248 15.50 -18.15 0.83
N ALA A 249 16.16 -19.29 1.00
CA ALA A 249 15.85 -20.22 2.10
C ALA A 249 16.11 -19.60 3.48
N ALA A 250 17.17 -18.77 3.61
CA ALA A 250 17.47 -18.07 4.84
C ALA A 250 16.42 -17.00 5.19
N ILE A 251 15.94 -16.26 4.20
CA ILE A 251 14.88 -15.26 4.35
C ILE A 251 13.57 -15.96 4.74
N GLU A 252 13.19 -17.03 4.05
CA GLU A 252 11.96 -17.79 4.34
C GLU A 252 11.98 -18.35 5.78
N ALA A 253 13.12 -18.90 6.22
CA ALA A 253 13.29 -19.39 7.58
C ALA A 253 13.24 -18.26 8.64
N ALA A 254 13.72 -17.06 8.33
CA ALA A 254 13.66 -15.92 9.23
C ALA A 254 12.22 -15.33 9.30
N GLU A 255 11.50 -15.28 8.19
CA GLU A 255 10.09 -14.88 8.13
C GLU A 255 9.20 -15.86 8.90
N ALA A 256 9.43 -17.16 8.77
CA ALA A 256 8.71 -18.17 9.54
C ALA A 256 8.94 -18.00 11.05
N ARG A 257 10.17 -17.69 11.48
CA ARG A 257 10.47 -17.40 12.91
C ARG A 257 9.78 -16.13 13.40
N ARG A 258 9.72 -15.07 12.58
CA ARG A 258 8.98 -13.85 12.91
C ARG A 258 7.50 -14.13 13.08
N SER A 259 6.90 -14.84 12.13
CA SER A 259 5.47 -15.22 12.18
C SER A 259 5.16 -16.11 13.39
N ALA A 260 6.05 -17.02 13.77
CA ALA A 260 5.88 -17.83 14.97
C ALA A 260 5.94 -16.98 16.25
N ALA A 261 6.86 -16.01 16.33
CA ALA A 261 6.96 -15.09 17.47
C ALA A 261 5.74 -14.15 17.56
N GLU A 262 5.18 -13.71 16.42
CA GLU A 262 3.92 -12.96 16.37
C GLU A 262 2.74 -13.81 16.89
N ALA A 263 2.66 -15.08 16.47
CA ALA A 263 1.62 -16.00 16.92
C ALA A 263 1.73 -16.29 18.43
N ASP A 264 2.94 -16.42 18.97
CA ASP A 264 3.16 -16.60 20.40
C ASP A 264 2.72 -15.39 21.23
N LEU A 265 2.93 -14.18 20.74
CA LEU A 265 2.43 -12.96 21.39
C LEU A 265 0.90 -12.89 21.47
N LEU A 266 0.18 -13.51 20.52
CA LEU A 266 -1.28 -13.53 20.47
C LEU A 266 -1.90 -14.57 21.43
N ARG A 267 -1.09 -15.40 22.10
CA ARG A 267 -1.58 -16.45 23.01
C ARG A 267 -2.04 -15.87 24.34
N PRO A 268 -3.24 -16.23 24.83
CA PRO A 268 -3.78 -15.70 26.08
C PRO A 268 -2.92 -16.00 27.32
N ASP A 269 -2.18 -17.12 27.32
CA ASP A 269 -1.29 -17.55 28.39
C ASP A 269 0.01 -16.74 28.47
N VAL A 270 0.42 -16.10 27.36
CA VAL A 270 1.57 -15.20 27.29
C VAL A 270 1.18 -13.80 27.77
N TYR A 271 -0.03 -13.35 27.46
CA TYR A 271 -0.55 -12.03 27.88
C TYR A 271 -0.73 -11.91 29.40
N SER A 272 -1.00 -13.03 30.09
CA SER A 272 -1.24 -13.06 31.54
C SER A 272 0.05 -13.06 32.38
N ASP A 273 1.22 -13.30 31.76
CA ASP A 273 2.53 -13.36 32.41
C ASP A 273 3.45 -12.30 31.82
N GLY A 274 3.68 -11.20 32.55
CA GLY A 274 4.49 -10.08 32.10
C GLY A 274 5.94 -10.45 31.72
N ARG A 275 6.50 -11.53 32.29
CA ARG A 275 7.83 -12.00 31.93
C ARG A 275 7.82 -12.70 30.56
N ARG A 276 6.84 -13.57 30.34
CA ARG A 276 6.67 -14.27 29.07
C ARG A 276 6.30 -13.31 27.93
N ALA A 277 5.50 -12.29 28.20
CA ALA A 277 5.19 -11.23 27.23
C ALA A 277 6.45 -10.46 26.83
N ALA A 278 7.33 -10.11 27.76
CA ALA A 278 8.58 -9.42 27.49
C ALA A 278 9.56 -10.32 26.68
N GLU A 279 9.65 -11.62 26.99
CA GLU A 279 10.45 -12.59 26.25
C GLU A 279 9.94 -12.76 24.81
N ALA A 280 8.64 -12.88 24.60
CA ALA A 280 8.02 -12.98 23.27
C ALA A 280 8.21 -11.69 22.45
N GLN A 281 8.10 -10.52 23.07
CA GLN A 281 8.37 -9.23 22.43
C GLN A 281 9.85 -9.10 22.00
N ALA A 282 10.78 -9.53 22.84
CA ALA A 282 12.21 -9.55 22.51
C ALA A 282 12.51 -10.53 21.36
N ALA A 283 11.86 -11.70 21.34
CA ALA A 283 11.98 -12.68 20.26
C ALA A 283 11.46 -12.12 18.91
N LEU A 284 10.31 -11.42 18.92
CA LEU A 284 9.76 -10.77 17.74
C LEU A 284 10.69 -9.67 17.22
N ALA A 285 11.21 -8.81 18.10
CA ALA A 285 12.15 -7.76 17.73
C ALA A 285 13.43 -8.32 17.10
N ALA A 286 14.00 -9.40 17.69
CA ALA A 286 15.18 -10.07 17.16
C ALA A 286 14.92 -10.71 15.79
N ALA A 287 13.77 -11.38 15.63
CA ALA A 287 13.39 -11.98 14.35
C ALA A 287 13.16 -10.92 13.26
N SER A 288 12.54 -9.78 13.59
CA SER A 288 12.33 -8.67 12.65
C SER A 288 13.65 -8.06 12.19
N THR A 289 14.59 -7.82 13.11
CA THR A 289 15.93 -7.30 12.78
C THR A 289 16.71 -8.28 11.88
N GLU A 290 16.58 -9.59 12.10
CA GLU A 290 17.23 -10.60 11.27
C GLU A 290 16.65 -10.63 9.84
N VAL A 291 15.32 -10.50 9.70
CA VAL A 291 14.67 -10.38 8.38
C VAL A 291 15.17 -9.15 7.64
N GLU A 292 15.24 -7.99 8.29
CA GLU A 292 15.75 -6.75 7.69
C GLU A 292 17.22 -6.89 7.25
N ARG A 293 18.05 -7.51 8.10
CA ARG A 293 19.46 -7.77 7.80
C ARG A 293 19.65 -8.66 6.56
N LEU A 294 18.85 -9.72 6.46
CA LEU A 294 18.91 -10.64 5.32
C LEU A 294 18.45 -9.97 4.02
N TYR A 295 17.39 -9.17 4.07
CA TYR A 295 16.95 -8.41 2.90
C TYR A 295 17.97 -7.35 2.46
N ALA A 296 18.60 -6.64 3.40
CA ALA A 296 19.66 -5.68 3.08
C ALA A 296 20.86 -6.38 2.40
N ARG A 297 21.27 -7.54 2.95
CA ARG A 297 22.36 -8.31 2.38
C ARG A 297 22.03 -8.89 1.01
N TRP A 298 20.80 -9.36 0.82
CA TRP A 298 20.31 -9.82 -0.48
C TRP A 298 20.34 -8.69 -1.53
N ALA A 299 19.92 -7.48 -1.16
CA ALA A 299 19.97 -6.31 -2.04
C ALA A 299 21.41 -5.94 -2.42
N GLU A 300 22.37 -6.01 -1.48
CA GLU A 300 23.80 -5.79 -1.75
C GLU A 300 24.34 -6.82 -2.75
N LEU A 301 24.10 -8.11 -2.52
CA LEU A 301 24.57 -9.17 -3.40
C LEU A 301 23.97 -9.08 -4.80
N THR A 302 22.70 -8.70 -4.90
CA THR A 302 22.00 -8.51 -6.18
C THR A 302 22.55 -7.27 -6.93
N SER A 303 23.05 -6.27 -6.22
CA SER A 303 23.65 -5.07 -6.83
C SER A 303 25.07 -5.27 -7.35
N LEU A 304 25.74 -6.34 -6.93
CA LEU A 304 27.12 -6.69 -7.31
C LEU A 304 27.21 -7.62 -8.53
N GLY A 305 26.08 -8.18 -8.98
CA GLY A 305 25.96 -9.09 -10.12
C GLY A 305 25.29 -8.44 -11.31
#